data_64b97ab179816ce778598f5f6ae33b94
#
_entry.id   64b97ab179816ce778598f5f6ae33b94
#
_cell.length_a   1.000
_cell.length_b   1.000
_cell.length_c   1.000
_cell.angle_alpha   90.00
_cell.angle_beta   90.00
_cell.angle_gamma   90.00
#
_symmetry.space_group_name_H-M   'P 1'
#
loop_
_entity.id
_entity.type
_entity.pdbx_description
1 polymer ?
#
loop_
_entity_poly.entity_id
_entity_poly.type
_entity_poly.pdbx_seq_one_letter_code
_entity_poly.pdbx_strand_id
1 'polypeptide(L)'
;WRRGIAYHHAGLLPAVKRIVENLLERRVLRVLYATETFAVGVNMPVRSVCFNSWEKHAEAGTRLLTRQEYMQMAGRAGRRGLDRVGTVISRIDFADLARWLARSDFDGLLPVTDRDTILPEPVTSQLRLSYNLVLNLTLERGVRGVRDLLRRSLAVHQDRQDGLPAAFASLLDEYYRRLRVLEVLGHMAFPD
;
A
#
# COMPACT_ATOMS: atom_id res chain seq x y z
N TRP A 1 5.26 28.69 -2.12
CA TRP A 1 4.57 28.49 -3.42
C TRP A 1 4.93 29.54 -4.50
N ARG A 2 5.37 30.73 -4.11
CA ARG A 2 5.73 31.82 -5.06
C ARG A 2 6.78 31.41 -6.12
N ARG A 3 7.64 30.39 -5.83
CA ARG A 3 8.64 29.84 -6.76
C ARG A 3 8.17 28.59 -7.51
N GLY A 4 6.89 28.22 -7.41
CA GLY A 4 6.37 26.98 -8.00
C GLY A 4 6.85 25.70 -7.31
N ILE A 5 7.23 25.77 -6.01
CA ILE A 5 7.68 24.67 -5.20
C ILE A 5 6.70 24.45 -4.05
N ALA A 6 6.29 23.22 -3.85
CA ALA A 6 5.40 22.82 -2.75
C ALA A 6 5.82 21.47 -2.16
N TYR A 7 5.16 21.08 -1.09
CA TYR A 7 5.27 19.77 -0.46
C TYR A 7 3.89 19.19 -0.16
N HIS A 8 3.79 17.87 -0.15
CA HIS A 8 2.57 17.13 0.14
C HIS A 8 2.88 15.90 0.97
N HIS A 9 2.27 15.78 2.15
CA HIS A 9 2.42 14.63 3.03
C HIS A 9 1.16 14.41 3.88
N ALA A 10 1.07 13.26 4.53
CA ALA A 10 -0.12 12.86 5.30
C ALA A 10 -0.50 13.86 6.40
N GLY A 11 0.48 14.48 7.05
CA GLY A 11 0.28 15.44 8.15
C GLY A 11 -0.21 16.83 7.75
N LEU A 12 -0.40 17.12 6.44
CA LEU A 12 -1.00 18.39 6.02
C LEU A 12 -2.51 18.41 6.29
N LEU A 13 -3.03 19.59 6.65
CA LEU A 13 -4.46 19.82 6.74
C LEU A 13 -5.15 19.53 5.39
N PRO A 14 -6.35 18.94 5.37
CA PRO A 14 -7.06 18.60 4.13
C PRO A 14 -7.25 19.78 3.17
N ALA A 15 -7.50 20.98 3.71
CA ALA A 15 -7.64 22.19 2.90
C ALA A 15 -6.33 22.54 2.18
N VAL A 16 -5.18 22.40 2.85
CA VAL A 16 -3.86 22.69 2.26
C VAL A 16 -3.51 21.65 1.20
N LYS A 17 -3.81 20.35 1.43
CA LYS A 17 -3.65 19.30 0.42
C LYS A 17 -4.39 19.64 -0.85
N ARG A 18 -5.68 19.99 -0.77
CA ARG A 18 -6.50 20.40 -1.92
C ARG A 18 -5.93 21.60 -2.66
N ILE A 19 -5.39 22.60 -1.95
CA ILE A 19 -4.74 23.74 -2.60
C ILE A 19 -3.51 23.30 -3.39
N VAL A 20 -2.64 22.48 -2.81
CA VAL A 20 -1.43 21.97 -3.48
C VAL A 20 -1.82 21.14 -4.72
N GLU A 21 -2.80 20.27 -4.59
CA GLU A 21 -3.33 19.44 -5.68
C GLU A 21 -3.86 20.30 -6.83
N ASN A 22 -4.69 21.30 -6.53
CA ASN A 22 -5.19 22.26 -7.52
C ASN A 22 -4.07 23.04 -8.23
N LEU A 23 -3.04 23.48 -7.49
CA LEU A 23 -1.91 24.20 -8.07
C LEU A 23 -1.06 23.28 -8.96
N LEU A 24 -0.93 22.01 -8.62
CA LEU A 24 -0.24 21.02 -9.44
C LEU A 24 -1.04 20.74 -10.73
N GLU A 25 -2.34 20.52 -10.64
CA GLU A 25 -3.23 20.29 -11.77
C GLU A 25 -3.21 21.46 -12.74
N ARG A 26 -3.24 22.69 -12.23
CA ARG A 26 -3.12 23.92 -13.01
C ARG A 26 -1.70 24.18 -13.53
N ARG A 27 -0.74 23.29 -13.24
CA ARG A 27 0.67 23.41 -13.68
C ARG A 27 1.39 24.64 -13.15
N VAL A 28 0.92 25.23 -12.07
CA VAL A 28 1.58 26.34 -11.38
C VAL A 28 2.81 25.84 -10.62
N LEU A 29 2.74 24.60 -10.11
CA LEU A 29 3.87 23.97 -9.43
C LEU A 29 4.83 23.36 -10.45
N ARG A 30 6.13 23.64 -10.25
CA ARG A 30 7.24 23.06 -11.01
C ARG A 30 7.86 21.86 -10.29
N VAL A 31 7.88 21.91 -8.97
CA VAL A 31 8.45 20.87 -8.11
C VAL A 31 7.49 20.61 -6.94
N LEU A 32 7.21 19.34 -6.72
CA LEU A 32 6.46 18.87 -5.57
C LEU A 32 7.29 17.83 -4.81
N TYR A 33 7.60 18.13 -3.55
CA TYR A 33 8.13 17.14 -2.63
C TYR A 33 6.96 16.39 -1.99
N ALA A 34 6.91 15.07 -2.20
CA ALA A 34 5.80 14.28 -1.73
C ALA A 34 6.27 13.00 -1.04
N THR A 35 5.48 12.52 -0.09
CA THR A 35 5.62 11.18 0.47
C THR A 35 4.85 10.17 -0.40
N GLU A 36 5.09 8.88 -0.20
CA GLU A 36 4.43 7.80 -0.94
C GLU A 36 2.89 7.89 -0.95
N THR A 37 2.30 8.45 0.11
CA THR A 37 0.84 8.61 0.23
C THR A 37 0.23 9.44 -0.90
N PHE A 38 1.00 10.37 -1.48
CA PHE A 38 0.58 11.13 -2.64
C PHE A 38 0.43 10.25 -3.89
N ALA A 39 1.35 9.31 -4.09
CA ALA A 39 1.34 8.42 -5.25
C ALA A 39 0.13 7.47 -5.25
N VAL A 40 -0.34 7.06 -4.07
CA VAL A 40 -1.46 6.14 -3.90
C VAL A 40 -2.81 6.87 -3.95
N GLY A 41 -2.91 8.04 -3.30
CA GLY A 41 -4.18 8.73 -3.06
C GLY A 41 -4.62 9.70 -4.16
N VAL A 42 -3.72 10.14 -5.04
CA VAL A 42 -3.99 11.23 -5.99
C VAL A 42 -3.65 10.79 -7.41
N ASN A 43 -4.60 10.93 -8.33
CA ASN A 43 -4.37 10.63 -9.75
C ASN A 43 -3.84 11.86 -10.50
N MET A 44 -2.63 12.29 -10.18
CA MET A 44 -1.99 13.45 -10.80
C MET A 44 -0.67 13.04 -11.45
N PRO A 45 -0.67 12.79 -12.77
CA PRO A 45 0.55 12.46 -13.49
C PRO A 45 1.44 13.71 -13.63
N VAL A 46 2.73 13.51 -13.45
CA VAL A 46 3.77 14.53 -13.61
C VAL A 46 4.72 14.16 -14.75
N ARG A 47 5.48 15.10 -15.30
CA ARG A 47 6.43 14.79 -16.37
C ARG A 47 7.54 13.84 -15.89
N SER A 48 8.07 14.11 -14.71
CA SER A 48 9.19 13.35 -14.15
C SER A 48 8.96 13.03 -12.69
N VAL A 49 9.39 11.86 -12.26
CA VAL A 49 9.43 11.43 -10.86
C VAL A 49 10.88 11.25 -10.44
N CYS A 50 11.26 11.81 -9.29
CA CYS A 50 12.60 11.69 -8.73
C CYS A 50 12.52 10.98 -7.38
N PHE A 51 13.21 9.85 -7.27
CA PHE A 51 13.40 9.16 -6.00
C PHE A 51 14.67 9.67 -5.32
N ASN A 52 14.53 10.31 -4.16
CA ASN A 52 15.66 10.75 -3.37
C ASN A 52 16.30 9.63 -2.56
N SER A 53 15.53 8.61 -2.22
CA SER A 53 15.99 7.38 -1.57
C SER A 53 15.07 6.23 -1.98
N TRP A 54 15.59 5.00 -1.93
CA TRP A 54 14.82 3.77 -2.09
C TRP A 54 14.40 3.16 -0.75
N GLU A 55 14.75 3.83 0.35
CA GLU A 55 14.36 3.44 1.69
C GLU A 55 13.11 4.17 2.14
N LYS A 56 12.28 3.49 2.90
CA LYS A 56 11.14 4.06 3.61
C LYS A 56 11.13 3.64 5.06
N HIS A 57 10.56 4.50 5.89
CA HIS A 57 10.27 4.17 7.28
C HIS A 57 9.03 3.30 7.37
N ALA A 58 9.13 2.19 8.08
CA ALA A 58 8.05 1.27 8.42
C ALA A 58 8.00 1.11 9.95
N GLU A 59 6.97 0.47 10.47
CA GLU A 59 6.82 0.24 11.92
C GLU A 59 8.01 -0.51 12.54
N ALA A 60 8.61 -1.42 11.76
CA ALA A 60 9.78 -2.22 12.19
C ALA A 60 11.14 -1.56 11.90
N GLY A 61 11.17 -0.29 11.46
CA GLY A 61 12.39 0.40 11.07
C GLY A 61 12.44 0.81 9.60
N THR A 62 13.65 1.04 9.07
CA THR A 62 13.86 1.42 7.68
C THR A 62 13.99 0.19 6.79
N ARG A 63 13.23 0.13 5.70
CA ARG A 63 13.32 -0.92 4.69
C ARG A 63 13.39 -0.34 3.27
N LEU A 64 13.79 -1.16 2.32
CA LEU A 64 13.70 -0.82 0.91
C LEU A 64 12.23 -0.74 0.45
N LEU A 65 12.00 0.07 -0.57
CA LEU A 65 10.74 0.06 -1.31
C LEU A 65 10.55 -1.31 -1.96
N THR A 66 9.33 -1.82 -1.89
CA THR A 66 8.96 -2.98 -2.71
C THR A 66 8.89 -2.55 -4.19
N ARG A 67 8.96 -3.51 -5.11
CA ARG A 67 8.78 -3.23 -6.53
C ARG A 67 7.43 -2.59 -6.81
N GLN A 68 6.39 -3.06 -6.14
CA GLN A 68 5.04 -2.53 -6.29
C GLN A 68 4.98 -1.05 -5.86
N GLU A 69 5.56 -0.70 -4.71
CA GLU A 69 5.63 0.68 -4.22
C GLU A 69 6.41 1.57 -5.18
N TYR A 70 7.57 1.09 -5.65
CA TYR A 70 8.35 1.80 -6.65
C TYR A 70 7.56 2.03 -7.93
N MET A 71 6.93 1.00 -8.49
CA MET A 71 6.17 1.10 -9.73
C MET A 71 4.93 1.97 -9.60
N GLN A 72 4.25 1.99 -8.45
CA GLN A 72 3.14 2.90 -8.20
C GLN A 72 3.57 4.37 -8.27
N MET A 73 4.73 4.69 -7.70
CA MET A 73 5.29 6.04 -7.73
C MET A 73 5.87 6.37 -9.11
N ALA A 74 6.66 5.48 -9.69
CA ALA A 74 7.25 5.64 -11.02
C ALA A 74 6.19 5.78 -12.11
N GLY A 75 5.07 5.06 -11.99
CA GLY A 75 3.93 5.13 -12.90
C GLY A 75 3.20 6.49 -12.91
N ARG A 76 3.57 7.42 -12.04
CA ARG A 76 3.12 8.83 -12.12
C ARG A 76 3.93 9.66 -13.11
N ALA A 77 5.05 9.15 -13.60
CA ALA A 77 5.85 9.82 -14.63
C ALA A 77 5.21 9.68 -16.01
N GLY A 78 5.08 10.81 -16.72
CA GLY A 78 4.47 10.89 -18.04
C GLY A 78 2.98 11.25 -17.99
N ARG A 79 2.63 12.37 -18.63
CA ARG A 79 1.25 12.85 -18.74
C ARG A 79 0.67 12.41 -20.08
N ARG A 80 -0.36 11.57 -20.02
CA ARG A 80 -1.03 11.06 -21.23
C ARG A 80 -1.50 12.24 -22.13
N GLY A 81 -1.17 12.16 -23.41
CA GLY A 81 -1.52 13.19 -24.39
C GLY A 81 -0.66 14.46 -24.36
N LEU A 82 0.29 14.59 -23.43
CA LEU A 82 1.16 15.75 -23.27
C LEU A 82 2.64 15.41 -23.37
N ASP A 83 3.05 14.33 -22.73
CA ASP A 83 4.44 13.89 -22.72
C ASP A 83 4.59 12.63 -23.58
N ARG A 84 5.60 12.63 -24.44
CA ARG A 84 5.93 11.47 -25.26
C ARG A 84 6.55 10.35 -24.43
N VAL A 85 7.27 10.72 -23.39
CA VAL A 85 7.97 9.80 -22.47
C VAL A 85 7.89 10.36 -21.06
N GLY A 86 7.57 9.50 -20.09
CA GLY A 86 7.74 9.77 -18.66
C GLY A 86 9.17 9.49 -18.24
N THR A 87 9.76 10.34 -17.41
CA THR A 87 11.13 10.18 -16.94
C THR A 87 11.12 9.85 -15.46
N VAL A 88 11.81 8.77 -15.08
CA VAL A 88 12.03 8.40 -13.69
C VAL A 88 13.52 8.51 -13.40
N ILE A 89 13.86 9.24 -12.34
CA ILE A 89 15.23 9.47 -11.91
C ILE A 89 15.36 8.92 -10.49
N SER A 90 16.31 8.05 -10.27
CA SER A 90 16.61 7.50 -8.94
C SER A 90 18.01 7.92 -8.52
N ARG A 91 18.10 8.58 -7.36
CA ARG A 91 19.38 8.85 -6.74
C ARG A 91 19.86 7.57 -6.06
N ILE A 92 21.10 7.16 -6.38
CA ILE A 92 21.78 6.05 -5.73
C ILE A 92 22.99 6.64 -5.00
N ASP A 93 23.05 6.43 -3.69
CA ASP A 93 24.22 6.75 -2.88
C ASP A 93 25.06 5.48 -2.70
N PHE A 94 26.39 5.59 -2.87
CA PHE A 94 27.29 4.45 -2.70
C PHE A 94 27.26 3.89 -1.26
N ALA A 95 27.08 4.75 -0.27
CA ALA A 95 26.96 4.33 1.12
C ALA A 95 25.65 3.53 1.35
N ASP A 96 24.57 3.94 0.73
CA ASP A 96 23.30 3.22 0.77
C ASP A 96 23.45 1.86 0.07
N LEU A 97 24.06 1.85 -1.11
CA LEU A 97 24.29 0.62 -1.86
C LEU A 97 25.14 -0.39 -1.06
N ALA A 98 26.21 0.05 -0.43
CA ALA A 98 27.04 -0.81 0.42
C ALA A 98 26.27 -1.39 1.61
N ARG A 99 25.40 -0.59 2.24
CA ARG A 99 24.52 -1.05 3.33
C ARG A 99 23.52 -2.09 2.85
N TRP A 100 22.95 -1.91 1.64
CA TRP A 100 21.99 -2.86 1.09
C TRP A 100 22.64 -4.18 0.72
N LEU A 101 23.81 -4.15 0.09
CA LEU A 101 24.56 -5.35 -0.26
C LEU A 101 25.02 -6.17 0.97
N ALA A 102 25.20 -5.50 2.11
CA ALA A 102 25.56 -6.15 3.37
C ALA A 102 24.38 -6.79 4.10
N ARG A 103 23.14 -6.56 3.68
CA ARG A 103 21.93 -7.12 4.31
C ARG A 103 21.67 -8.53 3.84
N SER A 104 21.39 -9.43 4.78
CA SER A 104 21.06 -10.83 4.49
C SER A 104 19.71 -11.03 3.78
N ASP A 105 18.80 -10.04 3.88
CA ASP A 105 17.49 -10.04 3.25
C ASP A 105 17.47 -9.34 1.88
N PHE A 106 18.66 -8.91 1.39
CA PHE A 106 18.77 -8.30 0.08
C PHE A 106 18.92 -9.38 -0.99
N ASP A 107 17.91 -9.50 -1.85
CA ASP A 107 17.86 -10.50 -2.93
C ASP A 107 18.70 -10.12 -4.18
N GLY A 108 19.49 -9.04 -4.10
CA GLY A 108 20.31 -8.53 -5.20
C GLY A 108 19.51 -7.78 -6.27
N LEU A 109 18.21 -7.70 -6.15
CA LEU A 109 17.33 -7.05 -7.12
C LEU A 109 17.03 -5.62 -6.67
N LEU A 110 17.69 -4.67 -7.30
CA LEU A 110 17.29 -3.27 -7.20
C LEU A 110 15.94 -3.08 -7.94
N PRO A 111 15.03 -2.24 -7.47
CA PRO A 111 13.72 -2.03 -8.09
C PRO A 111 13.75 -1.59 -9.56
N VAL A 112 14.94 -1.34 -10.10
CA VAL A 112 15.19 -0.68 -11.41
C VAL A 112 15.90 -1.56 -12.43
N THR A 113 16.35 -2.78 -12.09
CA THR A 113 17.41 -3.45 -12.84
C THR A 113 17.01 -4.07 -14.16
N ASP A 114 15.73 -4.28 -14.48
CA ASP A 114 15.41 -4.76 -15.82
C ASP A 114 13.97 -4.41 -16.24
N ARG A 115 13.81 -3.77 -17.40
CA ARG A 115 12.49 -3.42 -17.95
C ARG A 115 11.66 -4.66 -18.31
N ASP A 116 12.31 -5.73 -18.66
CA ASP A 116 11.66 -6.94 -19.19
C ASP A 116 11.37 -7.99 -18.12
N THR A 117 11.95 -7.87 -16.92
CA THR A 117 11.78 -8.81 -15.81
C THR A 117 11.01 -8.28 -14.62
N ILE A 118 10.46 -7.05 -14.68
CA ILE A 118 9.63 -6.51 -13.59
C ILE A 118 8.26 -7.20 -13.63
N LEU A 119 8.21 -8.43 -13.20
CA LEU A 119 6.95 -9.07 -12.85
C LEU A 119 6.42 -8.38 -11.59
N PRO A 120 5.15 -7.95 -11.58
CA PRO A 120 4.54 -7.44 -10.36
C PRO A 120 4.61 -8.49 -9.27
N GLU A 121 4.96 -8.08 -8.06
CA GLU A 121 4.86 -8.95 -6.89
C GLU A 121 3.44 -9.51 -6.82
N PRO A 122 3.26 -10.80 -6.51
CA PRO A 122 1.94 -11.37 -6.38
C PRO A 122 1.16 -10.62 -5.30
N VAL A 123 -0.08 -10.28 -5.61
CA VAL A 123 -0.98 -9.67 -4.62
C VAL A 123 -1.23 -10.69 -3.53
N THR A 124 -0.85 -10.38 -2.29
CA THR A 124 -1.09 -11.24 -1.13
C THR A 124 -2.20 -10.67 -0.26
N SER A 125 -3.02 -11.54 0.31
CA SER A 125 -4.08 -11.11 1.21
C SER A 125 -3.51 -10.55 2.50
N GLN A 126 -3.95 -9.36 2.89
CA GLN A 126 -3.65 -8.72 4.17
C GLN A 126 -4.85 -8.77 5.14
N LEU A 127 -5.79 -9.69 4.90
CA LEU A 127 -6.98 -9.82 5.75
C LEU A 127 -6.59 -10.18 7.18
N ARG A 128 -6.86 -9.27 8.11
CA ARG A 128 -6.72 -9.46 9.56
C ARG A 128 -8.06 -9.23 10.22
N LEU A 129 -8.51 -10.20 10.98
CA LEU A 129 -9.78 -10.13 11.71
C LEU A 129 -9.61 -9.35 13.02
N SER A 130 -9.63 -8.00 12.97
CA SER A 130 -9.67 -7.20 14.19
C SER A 130 -11.01 -7.39 14.92
N TYR A 131 -11.05 -7.12 16.24
CA TYR A 131 -12.31 -7.17 17.01
C TYR A 131 -13.38 -6.27 16.42
N ASN A 132 -12.99 -5.08 16.01
CA ASN A 132 -13.90 -4.11 15.39
C ASN A 132 -14.49 -4.61 14.06
N LEU A 133 -13.66 -5.26 13.23
CA LEU A 133 -14.11 -5.87 11.98
C LEU A 133 -15.07 -7.03 12.25
N VAL A 134 -14.75 -7.90 13.20
CA VAL A 134 -15.60 -9.04 13.60
C VAL A 134 -16.96 -8.53 14.09
N LEU A 135 -16.97 -7.53 14.99
CA LEU A 135 -18.18 -6.92 15.51
C LEU A 135 -19.05 -6.36 14.39
N ASN A 136 -18.51 -5.47 13.56
CA ASN A 136 -19.25 -4.81 12.50
C ASN A 136 -19.78 -5.79 11.46
N LEU A 137 -18.97 -6.73 11.01
CA LEU A 137 -19.41 -7.74 10.03
C LEU A 137 -20.52 -8.64 10.60
N THR A 138 -20.41 -9.00 11.88
CA THR A 138 -21.42 -9.87 12.51
C THR A 138 -22.75 -9.14 12.71
N LEU A 139 -22.71 -7.87 13.12
CA LEU A 139 -23.91 -7.04 13.22
C LEU A 139 -24.59 -6.81 11.88
N GLU A 140 -23.80 -6.61 10.83
CA GLU A 140 -24.33 -6.31 9.50
C GLU A 140 -24.83 -7.54 8.75
N ARG A 141 -24.15 -8.69 8.86
CA ARG A 141 -24.38 -9.88 8.01
C ARG A 141 -24.78 -11.14 8.76
N GLY A 142 -24.75 -11.11 10.08
CA GLY A 142 -24.89 -12.29 10.91
C GLY A 142 -23.75 -13.30 10.73
N VAL A 143 -23.66 -14.28 11.62
CA VAL A 143 -22.60 -15.30 11.62
C VAL A 143 -22.51 -16.08 10.30
N ARG A 144 -23.66 -16.44 9.71
CA ARG A 144 -23.71 -17.16 8.42
C ARG A 144 -23.15 -16.32 7.29
N GLY A 145 -23.53 -15.04 7.21
CA GLY A 145 -23.05 -14.12 6.18
C GLY A 145 -21.55 -13.84 6.28
N VAL A 146 -21.00 -13.75 7.50
CA VAL A 146 -19.54 -13.61 7.70
C VAL A 146 -18.80 -14.87 7.25
N ARG A 147 -19.31 -16.05 7.55
CA ARG A 147 -18.73 -17.31 7.09
C ARG A 147 -18.65 -17.38 5.55
N ASP A 148 -19.71 -16.98 4.87
CA ASP A 148 -19.74 -16.95 3.40
C ASP A 148 -18.78 -15.91 2.82
N LEU A 149 -18.63 -14.75 3.47
CA LEU A 149 -17.68 -13.71 3.10
C LEU A 149 -16.23 -14.22 3.26
N LEU A 150 -15.89 -14.81 4.39
CA LEU A 150 -14.56 -15.36 4.64
C LEU A 150 -14.21 -16.45 3.61
N ARG A 151 -15.15 -17.30 3.26
CA ARG A 151 -14.98 -18.36 2.25
C ARG A 151 -14.63 -17.80 0.86
N ARG A 152 -15.08 -16.58 0.54
CA ARG A 152 -14.83 -15.89 -0.73
C ARG A 152 -13.67 -14.90 -0.66
N SER A 153 -12.98 -14.83 0.47
CA SER A 153 -11.85 -13.91 0.64
C SER A 153 -10.67 -14.29 -0.24
N LEU A 154 -9.85 -13.29 -0.56
CA LEU A 154 -8.62 -13.49 -1.33
C LEU A 154 -7.67 -14.47 -0.62
N ALA A 155 -7.60 -14.42 0.73
CA ALA A 155 -6.78 -15.35 1.52
C ALA A 155 -7.14 -16.82 1.23
N VAL A 156 -8.43 -17.15 1.25
CA VAL A 156 -8.91 -18.51 0.96
C VAL A 156 -8.74 -18.88 -0.52
N HIS A 157 -8.88 -17.90 -1.43
CA HIS A 157 -8.67 -18.12 -2.85
C HIS A 157 -7.21 -18.48 -3.15
N GLN A 158 -6.26 -17.76 -2.57
CA GLN A 158 -4.82 -18.01 -2.72
C GLN A 158 -4.42 -19.38 -2.15
N ASP A 159 -4.88 -19.68 -0.93
CA ASP A 159 -4.64 -20.99 -0.29
C ASP A 159 -5.13 -22.19 -1.13
N ARG A 160 -6.23 -22.03 -1.86
CA ARG A 160 -6.72 -23.07 -2.78
C ARG A 160 -5.83 -23.28 -4.01
N GLN A 161 -5.17 -22.23 -4.48
CA GLN A 161 -4.23 -22.33 -5.60
C GLN A 161 -2.96 -23.05 -5.17
N ASP A 162 -2.56 -22.89 -3.91
CA ASP A 162 -1.39 -23.55 -3.33
C ASP A 162 -1.67 -24.99 -2.85
N GLY A 163 -2.91 -25.45 -3.02
CA GLY A 163 -3.31 -26.83 -2.70
C GLY A 163 -3.62 -27.12 -1.22
N LEU A 164 -3.68 -26.12 -0.39
CA LEU A 164 -3.90 -26.22 1.07
C LEU A 164 -5.27 -25.61 1.48
N PRO A 165 -6.23 -26.39 2.00
CA PRO A 165 -7.52 -25.85 2.45
C PRO A 165 -7.47 -25.23 3.87
N ALA A 166 -6.30 -24.91 4.41
CA ALA A 166 -6.12 -24.54 5.81
C ALA A 166 -6.54 -23.10 6.15
N ALA A 167 -6.45 -22.13 5.20
CA ALA A 167 -6.71 -20.73 5.48
C ALA A 167 -8.16 -20.47 5.89
N PHE A 168 -9.13 -21.16 5.29
CA PHE A 168 -10.53 -20.99 5.66
C PHE A 168 -10.82 -21.48 7.08
N ALA A 169 -10.28 -22.64 7.47
CA ALA A 169 -10.45 -23.17 8.81
C ALA A 169 -9.79 -22.27 9.87
N SER A 170 -8.58 -21.78 9.57
CA SER A 170 -7.85 -20.85 10.43
C SER A 170 -8.58 -19.51 10.62
N LEU A 171 -9.09 -18.92 9.54
CA LEU A 171 -9.87 -17.67 9.60
C LEU A 171 -11.18 -17.85 10.37
N LEU A 172 -11.86 -18.98 10.21
CA LEU A 172 -13.07 -19.28 10.98
C LEU A 172 -12.78 -19.45 12.46
N ASP A 173 -11.73 -20.17 12.81
CA ASP A 173 -11.34 -20.36 14.20
C ASP A 173 -10.93 -19.03 14.86
N GLU A 174 -10.19 -18.19 14.15
CA GLU A 174 -9.87 -16.84 14.60
C GLU A 174 -11.12 -15.96 14.77
N TYR A 175 -12.06 -16.05 13.83
CA TYR A 175 -13.33 -15.33 13.88
C TYR A 175 -14.14 -15.74 15.12
N TYR A 176 -14.34 -17.05 15.35
CA TYR A 176 -15.13 -17.53 16.49
C TYR A 176 -14.46 -17.24 17.83
N ARG A 177 -13.13 -17.33 17.92
CA ARG A 177 -12.40 -16.93 19.14
C ARG A 177 -12.64 -15.47 19.50
N ARG A 178 -12.57 -14.56 18.52
CA ARG A 178 -12.81 -13.13 18.74
C ARG A 178 -14.26 -12.84 19.03
N LEU A 179 -15.16 -13.50 18.35
CA LEU A 179 -16.59 -13.40 18.58
C LEU A 179 -16.95 -13.75 20.03
N ARG A 180 -16.42 -14.86 20.54
CA ARG A 180 -16.64 -15.29 21.92
C ARG A 180 -16.11 -14.28 22.95
N VAL A 181 -14.98 -13.64 22.69
CA VAL A 181 -14.47 -12.56 23.55
C VAL A 181 -15.44 -11.37 23.54
N LEU A 182 -15.96 -10.96 22.39
CA LEU A 182 -16.93 -9.86 22.29
C LEU A 182 -18.24 -10.18 23.02
N GLU A 183 -18.68 -11.42 22.99
CA GLU A 183 -19.85 -11.91 23.73
C GLU A 183 -19.62 -11.84 25.25
N VAL A 184 -18.49 -12.38 25.74
CA VAL A 184 -18.11 -12.34 27.17
C VAL A 184 -17.98 -10.91 27.68
N LEU A 185 -17.49 -9.99 26.86
CA LEU A 185 -17.36 -8.56 27.20
C LEU A 185 -18.69 -7.80 27.08
N GLY A 186 -19.79 -8.45 26.69
CA GLY A 186 -21.11 -7.84 26.58
C GLY A 186 -21.29 -6.89 25.38
N HIS A 187 -20.37 -6.93 24.41
CA HIS A 187 -20.50 -6.13 23.18
C HIS A 187 -21.48 -6.71 22.18
N MET A 188 -21.85 -8.00 22.32
CA MET A 188 -22.82 -8.70 21.48
C MET A 188 -23.61 -9.68 22.36
N ALA A 189 -24.90 -9.82 22.04
CA ALA A 189 -25.74 -10.92 22.52
C ALA A 189 -26.22 -11.71 21.30
N PHE A 190 -26.01 -13.01 21.30
CA PHE A 190 -26.64 -13.87 20.29
C PHE A 190 -27.98 -14.33 20.83
N PRO A 191 -29.06 -14.24 20.06
CA PRO A 191 -30.27 -14.99 20.39
C PRO A 191 -29.92 -16.48 20.33
N ASP A 192 -30.30 -17.20 21.36
CA ASP A 192 -30.20 -18.66 21.47
C ASP A 192 -30.75 -19.41 20.25
#